data_8e59cce2a63244b373a85fe175955b9b
#
_entry.id   8e59cce2a63244b373a85fe175955b9b
#
_cell.length_a   1.000
_cell.length_b   1.000
_cell.length_c   1.000
_cell.angle_alpha   90.00
_cell.angle_beta   90.00
_cell.angle_gamma   90.00
#
_symmetry.space_group_name_H-M   'P 1'
#
loop_
_entity.id
_entity.type
_entity.pdbx_description
1 polymer ?
#
loop_
_entity_poly.entity_id
_entity_poly.type
_entity_poly.pdbx_seq_one_letter_code
_entity_poly.pdbx_strand_id
1 'polypeptide(L)'
;MKQPSFMVGPPGTGKTSKFITQKYTELLLRFSHEKIIVLSHTKVAAEEIRDEILKLPEVKEKGLTKKSLKYKICTIHAYCQNKGLKRDLFSYQDHINLCRMESRFKLQRINASDFEGDKHKFYKYVKDAFGKDHTLKEHWKKCDKLSYKPYSLNIIEELQEIYEKYKKDNHVCDYDDMIRDFIDKANEPDI
;
A
#
# COMPACT_ATOMS: atom_id res chain seq x y z
N MET A 1 8.82 -4.62 25.84
CA MET A 1 8.14 -4.97 24.57
C MET A 1 8.58 -6.38 24.17
N LYS A 2 7.64 -7.28 23.79
CA LYS A 2 8.00 -8.60 23.23
C LYS A 2 8.60 -8.40 21.85
N GLN A 3 9.72 -9.05 21.55
CA GLN A 3 10.33 -9.00 20.23
C GLN A 3 9.36 -9.55 19.17
N PRO A 4 9.36 -8.99 17.94
CA PRO A 4 8.57 -9.54 16.84
C PRO A 4 9.01 -10.97 16.52
N SER A 5 8.06 -11.86 16.28
CA SER A 5 8.34 -13.23 15.86
C SER A 5 8.14 -13.37 14.36
N PHE A 6 9.07 -14.04 13.70
CA PHE A 6 9.03 -14.31 12.27
C PHE A 6 8.86 -15.80 12.01
N MET A 7 8.07 -16.13 10.98
CA MET A 7 7.97 -17.48 10.44
C MET A 7 8.43 -17.49 8.99
N VAL A 8 9.47 -18.26 8.70
CA VAL A 8 10.01 -18.44 7.37
C VAL A 8 9.73 -19.87 6.90
N GLY A 9 9.40 -20.04 5.63
CA GLY A 9 9.21 -21.37 5.03
C GLY A 9 8.85 -21.25 3.54
N PRO A 10 9.08 -22.27 2.72
CA PRO A 10 8.77 -22.26 1.30
C PRO A 10 7.27 -22.08 1.02
N PRO A 11 6.87 -21.64 -0.19
CA PRO A 11 5.48 -21.58 -0.61
C PRO A 11 4.77 -22.94 -0.43
N GLY A 12 3.47 -22.93 -0.11
CA GLY A 12 2.68 -24.15 0.00
C GLY A 12 2.80 -24.94 1.32
N THR A 13 3.61 -24.52 2.27
CA THR A 13 3.80 -25.21 3.56
C THR A 13 2.70 -24.93 4.60
N GLY A 14 1.57 -24.37 4.20
CA GLY A 14 0.43 -24.11 5.10
C GLY A 14 0.70 -23.01 6.14
N LYS A 15 1.72 -22.16 5.94
CA LYS A 15 2.04 -21.06 6.86
C LYS A 15 0.84 -20.16 7.15
N THR A 16 0.08 -19.82 6.11
CA THR A 16 -1.07 -18.94 6.21
C THR A 16 -2.20 -19.58 7.00
N SER A 17 -2.61 -20.80 6.61
CA SER A 17 -3.74 -21.46 7.25
C SER A 17 -3.45 -21.95 8.66
N LYS A 18 -2.25 -22.49 8.93
CA LYS A 18 -1.92 -23.08 10.22
C LYS A 18 -1.45 -22.05 11.25
N PHE A 19 -0.53 -21.18 10.86
CA PHE A 19 0.07 -20.22 11.78
C PHE A 19 -0.86 -19.03 12.08
N ILE A 20 -1.48 -18.44 11.05
CA ILE A 20 -2.32 -17.27 11.25
C ILE A 20 -3.58 -17.64 12.03
N THR A 21 -4.21 -18.78 11.74
CA THR A 21 -5.38 -19.25 12.49
C THR A 21 -5.03 -19.55 13.94
N GLN A 22 -3.95 -20.27 14.19
CA GLN A 22 -3.48 -20.56 15.55
C GLN A 22 -3.16 -19.27 16.33
N LYS A 23 -2.41 -18.34 15.72
CA LYS A 23 -2.07 -17.06 16.35
C LYS A 23 -3.29 -16.18 16.55
N TYR A 24 -4.23 -16.18 15.63
CA TYR A 24 -5.46 -15.43 15.77
C TYR A 24 -6.29 -15.94 16.94
N THR A 25 -6.44 -17.27 17.09
CA THR A 25 -7.10 -17.90 18.22
C THR A 25 -6.41 -17.53 19.55
N GLU A 26 -5.09 -17.67 19.64
CA GLU A 26 -4.32 -17.28 20.84
C GLU A 26 -4.55 -15.81 21.23
N LEU A 27 -4.61 -14.91 20.24
CA LEU A 27 -4.86 -13.49 20.48
C LEU A 27 -6.31 -13.22 20.86
N LEU A 28 -7.26 -13.94 20.26
CA LEU A 28 -8.69 -13.81 20.54
C LEU A 28 -9.08 -14.24 21.96
N LEU A 29 -8.30 -15.12 22.59
CA LEU A 29 -8.43 -15.48 24.00
C LEU A 29 -7.96 -14.38 24.95
N ARG A 30 -7.11 -13.47 24.50
CA ARG A 30 -6.49 -12.43 25.34
C ARG A 30 -7.01 -11.04 25.05
N PHE A 31 -7.47 -10.78 23.84
CA PHE A 31 -7.86 -9.47 23.36
C PHE A 31 -9.21 -9.53 22.67
N SER A 32 -9.93 -8.41 22.71
CA SER A 32 -11.09 -8.22 21.83
C SER A 32 -10.63 -8.26 20.35
N HIS A 33 -11.46 -8.83 19.47
CA HIS A 33 -11.18 -8.89 18.03
C HIS A 33 -10.92 -7.50 17.42
N GLU A 34 -11.45 -6.45 18.01
CA GLU A 34 -11.22 -5.07 17.58
C GLU A 34 -9.76 -4.62 17.73
N LYS A 35 -9.03 -5.24 18.66
CA LYS A 35 -7.60 -4.96 18.89
C LYS A 35 -6.66 -5.85 18.08
N ILE A 36 -7.20 -6.80 17.31
CA ILE A 36 -6.40 -7.73 16.50
C ILE A 36 -6.43 -7.26 15.05
N ILE A 37 -5.27 -7.03 14.47
CA ILE A 37 -5.10 -6.61 13.09
C ILE A 37 -4.21 -7.62 12.38
N VAL A 38 -4.65 -8.08 11.21
CA VAL A 38 -3.88 -8.97 10.33
C VAL A 38 -3.72 -8.26 8.98
N LEU A 39 -2.48 -8.02 8.60
CA LEU A 39 -2.15 -7.31 7.36
C LEU A 39 -1.53 -8.25 6.33
N SER A 40 -1.94 -8.07 5.07
CA SER A 40 -1.43 -8.80 3.92
C SER A 40 -0.98 -7.84 2.83
N HIS A 41 -0.13 -8.30 1.91
CA HIS A 41 0.26 -7.53 0.73
C HIS A 41 -0.82 -7.53 -0.36
N THR A 42 -1.60 -8.61 -0.48
CA THR A 42 -2.59 -8.76 -1.55
C THR A 42 -4.01 -8.90 -1.02
N LYS A 43 -4.98 -8.46 -1.80
CA LYS A 43 -6.41 -8.62 -1.50
C LYS A 43 -6.80 -10.10 -1.40
N VAL A 44 -6.30 -10.91 -2.33
CA VAL A 44 -6.57 -12.36 -2.37
C VAL A 44 -6.12 -13.01 -1.08
N ALA A 45 -4.86 -12.81 -0.66
CA ALA A 45 -4.36 -13.37 0.59
C ALA A 45 -5.12 -12.86 1.83
N ALA A 46 -5.53 -11.59 1.86
CA ALA A 46 -6.35 -11.08 2.94
C ALA A 46 -7.75 -11.73 2.98
N GLU A 47 -8.33 -12.05 1.83
CA GLU A 47 -9.61 -12.75 1.71
C GLU A 47 -9.49 -14.21 2.17
N GLU A 48 -8.48 -14.93 1.70
CA GLU A 48 -8.19 -16.29 2.14
C GLU A 48 -8.01 -16.37 3.67
N ILE A 49 -7.24 -15.46 4.24
CA ILE A 49 -7.04 -15.40 5.69
C ILE A 49 -8.39 -15.17 6.43
N ARG A 50 -9.23 -14.26 5.94
CA ARG A 50 -10.56 -14.03 6.53
C ARG A 50 -11.43 -15.28 6.47
N ASP A 51 -11.45 -15.94 5.32
CA ASP A 51 -12.27 -17.13 5.11
C ASP A 51 -11.80 -18.29 6.01
N GLU A 52 -10.49 -18.44 6.23
CA GLU A 52 -9.96 -19.44 7.19
C GLU A 52 -10.27 -19.08 8.66
N ILE A 53 -10.14 -17.81 9.02
CA ILE A 53 -10.45 -17.35 10.39
C ILE A 53 -11.94 -17.51 10.69
N LEU A 54 -12.84 -17.28 9.75
CA LEU A 54 -14.29 -17.48 9.91
C LEU A 54 -14.70 -18.95 10.14
N LYS A 55 -13.85 -19.92 9.81
CA LYS A 55 -14.09 -21.34 10.09
C LYS A 55 -13.85 -21.70 11.56
N LEU A 56 -13.09 -20.90 12.29
CA LEU A 56 -12.70 -21.18 13.69
C LEU A 56 -13.93 -21.19 14.62
N PRO A 57 -14.05 -22.17 15.51
CA PRO A 57 -15.14 -22.25 16.48
C PRO A 57 -15.27 -20.97 17.32
N GLU A 58 -14.15 -20.46 17.85
CA GLU A 58 -14.10 -19.28 18.72
C GLU A 58 -14.59 -18.00 18.01
N VAL A 59 -14.39 -17.93 16.71
CA VAL A 59 -14.85 -16.81 15.87
C VAL A 59 -16.37 -16.89 15.67
N LYS A 60 -16.88 -18.10 15.45
CA LYS A 60 -18.32 -18.38 15.34
C LYS A 60 -19.07 -18.12 16.63
N GLU A 61 -18.54 -18.57 17.76
CA GLU A 61 -19.11 -18.34 19.09
C GLU A 61 -19.23 -16.85 19.42
N LYS A 62 -18.25 -16.04 18.97
CA LYS A 62 -18.28 -14.57 19.12
C LYS A 62 -19.18 -13.87 18.09
N GLY A 63 -19.85 -14.58 17.21
CA GLY A 63 -20.72 -14.02 16.18
C GLY A 63 -19.98 -13.12 15.16
N LEU A 64 -18.68 -13.31 14.96
CA LEU A 64 -17.91 -12.51 14.03
C LEU A 64 -18.24 -12.87 12.58
N THR A 65 -18.38 -11.85 11.75
CA THR A 65 -18.80 -11.97 10.36
C THR A 65 -17.70 -11.49 9.40
N LYS A 66 -17.82 -11.81 8.13
CA LYS A 66 -16.92 -11.28 7.08
C LYS A 66 -16.90 -9.74 7.07
N LYS A 67 -18.03 -9.11 7.40
CA LYS A 67 -18.15 -7.65 7.49
C LYS A 67 -17.37 -7.07 8.67
N SER A 68 -17.48 -7.68 9.87
CA SER A 68 -16.75 -7.21 11.06
C SER A 68 -15.24 -7.39 10.93
N LEU A 69 -14.79 -8.41 10.20
CA LEU A 69 -13.37 -8.69 9.98
C LEU A 69 -12.77 -7.91 8.80
N LYS A 70 -13.56 -7.29 7.92
CA LYS A 70 -13.10 -6.65 6.67
C LYS A 70 -12.00 -5.61 6.89
N TYR A 71 -12.11 -4.80 7.93
CA TYR A 71 -11.17 -3.72 8.25
C TYR A 71 -10.06 -4.14 9.23
N LYS A 72 -10.16 -5.34 9.76
CA LYS A 72 -9.18 -5.92 10.69
C LYS A 72 -8.25 -6.91 10.02
N ILE A 73 -8.73 -7.55 8.95
CA ILE A 73 -7.95 -8.47 8.11
C ILE A 73 -8.01 -7.91 6.68
N CYS A 74 -7.00 -7.16 6.31
CA CYS A 74 -6.99 -6.41 5.05
C CYS A 74 -5.57 -6.21 4.51
N THR A 75 -5.43 -5.55 3.37
CA THR A 75 -4.11 -5.15 2.88
C THR A 75 -3.55 -3.99 3.69
N ILE A 76 -2.22 -3.86 3.70
CA ILE A 76 -1.52 -2.73 4.35
C ILE A 76 -2.10 -1.39 3.86
N HIS A 77 -2.22 -1.22 2.54
CA HIS A 77 -2.77 0.02 1.96
C HIS A 77 -4.23 0.27 2.38
N ALA A 78 -5.08 -0.76 2.36
CA ALA A 78 -6.47 -0.60 2.82
C ALA A 78 -6.55 -0.23 4.31
N TYR A 79 -5.64 -0.75 5.14
CA TYR A 79 -5.55 -0.37 6.55
C TYR A 79 -5.13 1.10 6.70
N CYS A 80 -4.06 1.51 6.01
CA CYS A 80 -3.57 2.88 6.04
C CYS A 80 -4.62 3.87 5.54
N GLN A 81 -5.31 3.56 4.43
CA GLN A 81 -6.41 4.37 3.91
C GLN A 81 -7.56 4.55 4.91
N ASN A 82 -7.92 3.50 5.64
CA ASN A 82 -8.99 3.58 6.65
C ASN A 82 -8.60 4.39 7.89
N LYS A 83 -7.33 4.49 8.20
CA LYS A 83 -6.80 5.16 9.40
C LYS A 83 -6.17 6.52 9.11
N GLY A 84 -5.69 6.73 7.90
CA GLY A 84 -5.08 7.97 7.44
C GLY A 84 -6.09 9.03 6.98
N LEU A 85 -5.64 9.90 6.10
CA LEU A 85 -6.48 10.90 5.44
C LEU A 85 -7.33 10.22 4.37
N LYS A 86 -8.62 10.58 4.32
CA LYS A 86 -9.53 10.07 3.29
C LYS A 86 -9.34 10.89 2.00
N ARG A 87 -8.47 10.42 1.14
CA ARG A 87 -8.27 10.96 -0.21
C ARG A 87 -8.59 9.88 -1.24
N ASP A 88 -9.02 10.30 -2.43
CA ASP A 88 -9.24 9.38 -3.55
C ASP A 88 -7.90 8.89 -4.12
N LEU A 89 -7.91 7.69 -4.68
CA LEU A 89 -6.71 7.17 -5.37
C LEU A 89 -6.49 7.91 -6.68
N PHE A 90 -5.23 8.30 -6.92
CA PHE A 90 -4.78 8.81 -8.21
C PHE A 90 -5.10 7.80 -9.32
N SER A 91 -6.02 8.18 -10.19
CA SER A 91 -6.61 7.33 -11.21
C SER A 91 -5.96 7.50 -12.57
N TYR A 92 -6.32 6.62 -13.51
CA TYR A 92 -5.95 6.79 -14.91
C TYR A 92 -6.46 8.13 -15.50
N GLN A 93 -7.62 8.61 -15.07
CA GLN A 93 -8.13 9.91 -15.51
C GLN A 93 -7.25 11.07 -15.01
N ASP A 94 -6.74 10.99 -13.78
CA ASP A 94 -5.81 11.95 -13.23
C ASP A 94 -4.49 11.96 -14.00
N HIS A 95 -3.98 10.77 -14.37
CA HIS A 95 -2.83 10.66 -15.26
C HIS A 95 -3.05 11.39 -16.62
N ILE A 96 -4.21 11.19 -17.26
CA ILE A 96 -4.54 11.87 -18.52
C ILE A 96 -4.61 13.38 -18.33
N ASN A 97 -5.20 13.85 -17.23
CA ASN A 97 -5.27 15.27 -16.92
C ASN A 97 -3.88 15.87 -16.70
N LEU A 98 -3.04 15.18 -15.94
CA LEU A 98 -1.65 15.59 -15.70
C LEU A 98 -0.85 15.65 -17.01
N CYS A 99 -0.99 14.68 -17.91
CA CYS A 99 -0.37 14.69 -19.24
C CYS A 99 -0.83 15.87 -20.12
N ARG A 100 -2.08 16.32 -19.96
CA ARG A 100 -2.60 17.48 -20.70
C ARG A 100 -2.05 18.80 -20.16
N MET A 101 -1.97 18.91 -18.84
CA MET A 101 -1.46 20.09 -18.15
C MET A 101 0.04 20.29 -18.43
N GLU A 102 0.80 19.20 -18.45
CA GLU A 102 2.27 19.22 -18.50
C GLU A 102 2.82 18.64 -19.81
N SER A 103 2.27 19.10 -20.93
CA SER A 103 2.69 18.68 -22.28
C SER A 103 4.17 18.98 -22.60
N ARG A 104 4.75 20.02 -21.97
CA ARG A 104 6.16 20.43 -22.14
C ARG A 104 7.16 19.36 -21.70
N PHE A 105 6.83 18.56 -20.65
CA PHE A 105 7.72 17.51 -20.14
C PHE A 105 7.57 16.17 -20.85
N LYS A 106 6.66 16.09 -21.85
CA LYS A 106 6.38 14.86 -22.60
C LYS A 106 6.12 13.68 -21.66
N LEU A 107 5.35 13.93 -20.58
CA LEU A 107 4.91 12.85 -19.71
C LEU A 107 4.25 11.77 -20.57
N GLN A 108 4.79 10.56 -20.50
CA GLN A 108 4.40 9.47 -21.40
C GLN A 108 2.91 9.15 -21.19
N ARG A 109 2.12 9.26 -22.27
CA ARG A 109 0.75 8.75 -22.27
C ARG A 109 0.80 7.24 -22.46
N ILE A 110 0.17 6.54 -21.54
CA ILE A 110 -0.02 5.09 -21.61
C ILE A 110 -1.51 4.77 -21.59
N ASN A 111 -1.89 3.55 -21.97
CA ASN A 111 -3.28 3.12 -21.87
C ASN A 111 -3.64 2.74 -20.42
N ALA A 112 -4.93 2.53 -20.17
CA ALA A 112 -5.42 2.22 -18.81
C ALA A 112 -4.81 0.92 -18.26
N SER A 113 -4.69 -0.13 -19.07
CA SER A 113 -4.13 -1.41 -18.62
C SER A 113 -2.64 -1.32 -18.24
N ASP A 114 -1.87 -0.49 -18.93
CA ASP A 114 -0.46 -0.25 -18.62
C ASP A 114 -0.32 0.64 -17.38
N PHE A 115 -1.23 1.57 -17.17
CA PHE A 115 -1.30 2.37 -15.94
C PHE A 115 -1.62 1.50 -14.73
N GLU A 116 -2.66 0.69 -14.80
CA GLU A 116 -3.04 -0.27 -13.77
C GLU A 116 -1.96 -1.32 -13.51
N GLY A 117 -1.23 -1.71 -14.55
CA GLY A 117 -0.08 -2.62 -14.48
C GLY A 117 1.23 -1.99 -14.01
N ASP A 118 1.23 -0.73 -13.56
CA ASP A 118 2.39 -0.02 -13.00
C ASP A 118 3.59 0.08 -13.99
N LYS A 119 3.27 0.24 -15.30
CA LYS A 119 4.29 0.25 -16.36
C LYS A 119 4.83 1.64 -16.70
N HIS A 120 4.27 2.70 -16.12
CA HIS A 120 4.70 4.05 -16.40
C HIS A 120 6.04 4.35 -15.73
N LYS A 121 7.06 4.67 -16.54
CA LYS A 121 8.46 4.79 -16.09
C LYS A 121 8.69 5.87 -15.03
N PHE A 122 8.00 7.01 -15.11
CA PHE A 122 8.10 8.07 -14.12
C PHE A 122 7.55 7.60 -12.75
N TYR A 123 6.30 7.11 -12.71
CA TYR A 123 5.71 6.65 -11.44
C TYR A 123 6.47 5.46 -10.86
N LYS A 124 6.89 4.54 -11.72
CA LYS A 124 7.76 3.43 -11.30
C LYS A 124 9.05 3.91 -10.64
N TYR A 125 9.70 4.93 -11.23
CA TYR A 125 10.92 5.49 -10.66
C TYR A 125 10.69 6.07 -9.25
N VAL A 126 9.65 6.88 -9.09
CA VAL A 126 9.29 7.50 -7.80
C VAL A 126 9.01 6.43 -6.75
N LYS A 127 8.21 5.44 -7.10
CA LYS A 127 7.87 4.31 -6.25
C LYS A 127 9.08 3.45 -5.85
N ASP A 128 9.97 3.17 -6.82
CA ASP A 128 11.21 2.40 -6.56
C ASP A 128 12.15 3.18 -5.62
N ALA A 129 12.21 4.51 -5.72
CA ALA A 129 12.97 5.35 -4.80
C ALA A 129 12.38 5.31 -3.39
N PHE A 130 11.07 5.51 -3.27
CA PHE A 130 10.35 5.46 -1.98
C PHE A 130 10.48 4.09 -1.30
N GLY A 131 10.24 3.00 -2.02
CA GLY A 131 10.32 1.63 -1.48
C GLY A 131 11.71 1.23 -0.99
N LYS A 132 12.75 1.98 -1.37
CA LYS A 132 14.13 1.80 -0.89
C LYS A 132 14.57 2.85 0.13
N ASP A 133 13.65 3.70 0.55
CA ASP A 133 13.93 4.85 1.43
C ASP A 133 15.05 5.75 0.89
N HIS A 134 15.03 5.98 -0.42
CA HIS A 134 15.99 6.82 -1.13
C HIS A 134 15.34 8.15 -1.56
N THR A 135 16.10 9.24 -1.49
CA THR A 135 15.78 10.44 -2.27
C THR A 135 15.87 10.13 -3.77
N LEU A 136 15.22 10.93 -4.62
CA LEU A 136 15.31 10.76 -6.08
C LEU A 136 16.76 10.78 -6.57
N LYS A 137 17.61 11.66 -6.01
CA LYS A 137 19.05 11.73 -6.33
C LYS A 137 19.84 10.50 -5.92
N GLU A 138 19.56 9.97 -4.75
CA GLU A 138 20.23 8.74 -4.27
C GLU A 138 19.83 7.53 -5.09
N HIS A 139 18.54 7.42 -5.41
CA HIS A 139 18.06 6.36 -6.28
C HIS A 139 18.69 6.46 -7.67
N TRP A 140 18.79 7.68 -8.27
CA TRP A 140 19.43 7.89 -9.56
C TRP A 140 20.90 7.47 -9.62
N LYS A 141 21.64 7.62 -8.52
CA LYS A 141 23.05 7.16 -8.45
C LYS A 141 23.18 5.64 -8.46
N LYS A 142 22.17 4.92 -8.00
CA LYS A 142 22.20 3.48 -7.76
C LYS A 142 21.41 2.66 -8.78
N CYS A 143 20.48 3.28 -9.53
CA CYS A 143 19.61 2.56 -10.47
C CYS A 143 20.22 2.38 -11.86
N ASP A 144 19.68 1.43 -12.63
CA ASP A 144 19.90 1.34 -14.06
C ASP A 144 19.11 2.44 -14.78
N LYS A 145 19.81 3.49 -15.18
CA LYS A 145 19.24 4.67 -15.84
C LYS A 145 18.55 4.36 -17.17
N LEU A 146 18.97 3.28 -17.86
CA LEU A 146 18.37 2.85 -19.11
C LEU A 146 16.91 2.42 -18.94
N SER A 147 16.58 1.85 -17.78
CA SER A 147 15.23 1.41 -17.46
C SER A 147 14.22 2.56 -17.41
N TYR A 148 14.68 3.80 -17.18
CA TYR A 148 13.80 4.96 -17.00
C TYR A 148 13.83 5.94 -18.17
N LYS A 149 14.54 5.65 -19.26
CA LYS A 149 14.46 6.47 -20.48
C LYS A 149 13.01 6.61 -20.96
N PRO A 150 12.58 7.81 -21.44
CA PRO A 150 13.42 8.94 -21.82
C PRO A 150 13.72 9.98 -20.72
N TYR A 151 13.32 9.74 -19.47
CA TYR A 151 13.45 10.72 -18.40
C TYR A 151 14.90 10.85 -17.91
N SER A 152 15.36 12.08 -17.70
CA SER A 152 16.56 12.43 -16.95
C SER A 152 16.20 12.76 -15.50
N LEU A 153 17.19 12.82 -14.61
CA LEU A 153 16.95 13.17 -13.20
C LEU A 153 16.23 14.52 -13.05
N ASN A 154 16.69 15.55 -13.74
CA ASN A 154 16.07 16.89 -13.65
C ASN A 154 14.60 16.87 -14.07
N ILE A 155 14.26 16.15 -15.15
CA ILE A 155 12.87 16.00 -15.59
C ILE A 155 12.05 15.23 -14.54
N ILE A 156 12.63 14.21 -13.91
CA ILE A 156 11.94 13.45 -12.86
C ILE A 156 11.69 14.34 -11.64
N GLU A 157 12.65 15.15 -11.22
CA GLU A 157 12.49 16.07 -10.09
C GLU A 157 11.40 17.11 -10.36
N GLU A 158 11.41 17.75 -11.52
CA GLU A 158 10.37 18.70 -11.91
C GLU A 158 8.98 18.05 -12.02
N LEU A 159 8.89 16.86 -12.63
CA LEU A 159 7.64 16.10 -12.71
C LEU A 159 7.13 15.67 -11.33
N GLN A 160 8.02 15.35 -10.38
CA GLN A 160 7.63 15.00 -9.02
C GLN A 160 6.99 16.20 -8.30
N GLU A 161 7.55 17.39 -8.41
CA GLU A 161 6.96 18.60 -7.83
C GLU A 161 5.56 18.86 -8.40
N ILE A 162 5.40 18.73 -9.71
CA ILE A 162 4.13 18.90 -10.40
C ILE A 162 3.12 17.82 -9.97
N TYR A 163 3.57 16.59 -9.88
CA TYR A 163 2.74 15.46 -9.46
C TYR A 163 2.24 15.62 -8.02
N GLU A 164 3.13 16.00 -7.10
CA GLU A 164 2.75 16.27 -5.70
C GLU A 164 1.75 17.43 -5.58
N LYS A 165 2.01 18.51 -6.36
CA LYS A 165 1.08 19.63 -6.43
C LYS A 165 -0.28 19.19 -6.97
N TYR A 166 -0.32 18.43 -8.07
CA TYR A 166 -1.56 17.90 -8.63
C TYR A 166 -2.35 17.08 -7.63
N LYS A 167 -1.68 16.16 -6.93
CA LYS A 167 -2.32 15.32 -5.89
C LYS A 167 -2.95 16.18 -4.79
N LYS A 168 -2.24 17.20 -4.34
CA LYS A 168 -2.71 18.12 -3.30
C LYS A 168 -3.92 18.93 -3.78
N ASP A 169 -3.83 19.54 -4.95
CA ASP A 169 -4.87 20.42 -5.50
C ASP A 169 -6.18 19.67 -5.83
N ASN A 170 -6.07 18.39 -6.18
CA ASN A 170 -7.22 17.54 -6.53
C ASN A 170 -7.65 16.58 -5.40
N HIS A 171 -7.06 16.66 -4.21
CA HIS A 171 -7.35 15.79 -3.06
C HIS A 171 -7.22 14.30 -3.36
N VAL A 172 -6.28 13.94 -4.24
CA VAL A 172 -5.96 12.54 -4.55
C VAL A 172 -4.65 12.11 -3.90
N CYS A 173 -4.44 10.80 -3.76
CA CYS A 173 -3.22 10.22 -3.20
C CYS A 173 -2.81 8.97 -3.98
N ASP A 174 -1.53 8.64 -3.97
CA ASP A 174 -1.07 7.33 -4.38
C ASP A 174 -0.92 6.36 -3.19
N TYR A 175 -0.47 5.15 -3.46
CA TYR A 175 -0.29 4.13 -2.41
C TYR A 175 0.81 4.50 -1.40
N ASP A 176 1.83 5.21 -1.83
CA ASP A 176 2.93 5.64 -0.96
C ASP A 176 2.46 6.76 -0.02
N ASP A 177 1.62 7.67 -0.51
CA ASP A 177 0.99 8.70 0.31
C ASP A 177 0.12 8.11 1.41
N MET A 178 -0.64 7.04 1.12
CA MET A 178 -1.46 6.38 2.14
C MET A 178 -0.64 5.89 3.33
N ILE A 179 0.55 5.36 3.04
CA ILE A 179 1.48 4.88 4.09
C ILE A 179 2.03 6.06 4.87
N ARG A 180 2.46 7.13 4.19
CA ARG A 180 2.98 8.36 4.83
C ARG A 180 1.92 9.01 5.71
N ASP A 181 0.71 9.25 5.19
CA ASP A 181 -0.41 9.82 5.94
C ASP A 181 -0.73 9.02 7.20
N PHE A 182 -0.62 7.69 7.12
CA PHE A 182 -0.83 6.82 8.28
C PHE A 182 0.30 6.98 9.31
N ILE A 183 1.56 7.01 8.87
CA ILE A 183 2.73 7.18 9.74
C ILE A 183 2.66 8.54 10.45
N ASP A 184 2.39 9.61 9.70
CA ASP A 184 2.29 10.97 10.23
C ASP A 184 1.20 11.04 11.31
N LYS A 185 0.02 10.51 11.01
CA LYS A 185 -1.09 10.46 11.96
C LYS A 185 -0.81 9.59 13.19
N ALA A 186 -0.06 8.49 13.02
CA ALA A 186 0.30 7.62 14.14
C ALA A 186 1.37 8.24 15.07
N ASN A 187 2.13 9.21 14.56
CA ASN A 187 3.14 9.94 15.30
C ASN A 187 2.61 11.25 15.92
N GLU A 188 1.36 11.66 15.60
CA GLU A 188 0.72 12.77 16.30
C GLU A 188 0.54 12.40 17.78
N PRO A 189 1.00 13.23 18.72
CA PRO A 189 0.75 12.99 20.13
C PRO A 189 -0.76 12.98 20.36
N ASP A 190 -1.26 11.94 21.04
CA ASP A 190 -2.64 11.91 21.53
C ASP A 190 -2.89 13.21 22.34
N ILE A 191 -3.72 14.11 21.79
CA ILE A 191 -4.14 15.36 22.42
C ILE A 191 -5.20 15.06 23.46
#